data_092b9499ba68f8414a16e7ff1aa66bc5
#
_entry.id   092b9499ba68f8414a16e7ff1aa66bc5
#
_cell.length_a   1.000
_cell.length_b   1.000
_cell.length_c   1.000
_cell.angle_alpha   90.00
_cell.angle_beta   90.00
_cell.angle_gamma   90.00
#
_symmetry.space_group_name_H-M   'P 1'
#
loop_
_entity.id
_entity.type
_entity.pdbx_description
1 polymer ?
#
loop_
_entity_poly.entity_id
_entity_poly.type
_entity_poly.pdbx_seq_one_letter_code
_entity_poly.pdbx_strand_id
1 'polypeptide(L)'
;MRKQLLFTAMIFNSLLWSQSPGGVSANLQIWVKADAGTNTTVDNTQVAIWNNQRSGGINGIANQGMPGYYADPGVSARPVYRTATSIPNFNFNPAIEITSTNQYRSGYKFPGGFPDNTTNALTSYTFLTRTASATYRSVFVMNGVTRNSNVSPIAGVWQSPFFGTRTNRPEFYNEKESGDVFFGTNTINTVNTQFPSIQSFYNELSGGNMNYFFDNNALAFGNPSNNVSSTSNYPGMVLLMDNDGGSGSSSLEGDRIGEFILYSGTQTAVERQSVNSYLAVKYGITLQQPLNYIASDKTTVTWNSGLNTSFNNNIFGMAKDDDTALNQVVTNSVNQNNNSMLIVSTTNDFVSANNAAGRTSFSQDKTFLIMGDNNNQSLTLLNYGIAPGKIIQRTWLAQKTNDTGSSWLQANLTNYTSIVATDKLYMIVADNSGLSQNVQFIPATSFTGGKAVFNYSFPANKYFTFGTNIQTYCTKDPVTGTPNSMTKFGITGLREILPNWPTNIPNGFIALESKDKGFVITRTTSANIAVPVEGMLIFDTTDNCFKLYNGTSWNCIIRSCND
;
A
#
# COMPACT_ATOMS: atom_id res chain seq x y z
N MET A 1 -60.12 -26.46 13.51
CA MET A 1 -59.30 -26.03 12.37
C MET A 1 -57.93 -25.65 12.87
N ARG A 2 -56.95 -26.57 12.75
CA ARG A 2 -55.55 -26.32 13.12
C ARG A 2 -54.81 -25.74 11.92
N LYS A 3 -54.31 -24.50 12.01
CA LYS A 3 -53.41 -23.93 11.01
C LYS A 3 -52.00 -24.44 11.26
N GLN A 4 -51.51 -25.29 10.36
CA GLN A 4 -50.11 -25.65 10.28
C GLN A 4 -49.33 -24.45 9.70
N LEU A 5 -48.40 -23.91 10.47
CA LEU A 5 -47.39 -22.99 9.99
C LEU A 5 -46.28 -23.83 9.34
N LEU A 6 -46.17 -23.75 8.03
CA LEU A 6 -44.99 -24.26 7.30
C LEU A 6 -43.84 -23.26 7.50
N PHE A 7 -42.85 -23.64 8.28
CA PHE A 7 -41.57 -22.92 8.38
C PHE A 7 -40.67 -23.40 7.22
N THR A 8 -40.62 -22.65 6.15
CA THR A 8 -39.66 -22.89 5.07
C THR A 8 -38.30 -22.38 5.55
N ALA A 9 -37.44 -23.29 6.02
CA ALA A 9 -36.06 -23.00 6.28
C ALA A 9 -35.36 -22.74 4.94
N MET A 10 -35.10 -21.48 4.60
CA MET A 10 -34.16 -21.15 3.55
C MET A 10 -32.77 -21.55 4.04
N ILE A 11 -32.28 -22.68 3.56
CA ILE A 11 -30.88 -23.05 3.66
C ILE A 11 -30.11 -22.08 2.74
N PHE A 12 -29.57 -21.04 3.29
CA PHE A 12 -28.49 -20.29 2.65
C PHE A 12 -27.29 -21.25 2.55
N ASN A 13 -27.15 -21.90 1.41
CA ASN A 13 -25.86 -22.45 1.02
C ASN A 13 -24.93 -21.26 0.81
N SER A 14 -24.30 -20.77 1.87
CA SER A 14 -23.06 -20.05 1.74
C SER A 14 -22.07 -21.01 1.11
N LEU A 15 -21.84 -20.88 -0.18
CA LEU A 15 -20.66 -21.43 -0.83
C LEU A 15 -19.48 -20.87 -0.03
N LEU A 16 -18.94 -21.67 0.89
CA LEU A 16 -17.67 -21.41 1.53
C LEU A 16 -16.62 -21.50 0.43
N TRP A 17 -16.39 -20.41 -0.25
CA TRP A 17 -15.24 -20.29 -1.14
C TRP A 17 -14.02 -20.45 -0.27
N SER A 18 -13.22 -21.46 -0.56
CA SER A 18 -11.97 -21.69 0.16
C SER A 18 -11.04 -20.52 -0.16
N GLN A 19 -10.85 -19.64 0.81
CA GLN A 19 -9.90 -18.55 0.68
C GLN A 19 -8.49 -19.08 0.44
N SER A 20 -7.72 -18.39 -0.39
CA SER A 20 -6.35 -18.79 -0.73
C SER A 20 -5.50 -17.58 -1.10
N PRO A 21 -4.18 -17.61 -0.86
CA PRO A 21 -3.30 -16.49 -1.18
C PRO A 21 -3.39 -16.13 -2.67
N GLY A 22 -3.70 -14.88 -2.98
CA GLY A 22 -3.87 -14.41 -4.35
C GLY A 22 -4.95 -15.16 -5.15
N GLY A 23 -5.91 -15.82 -4.50
CA GLY A 23 -6.93 -16.65 -5.18
C GLY A 23 -6.37 -17.94 -5.79
N VAL A 24 -5.19 -18.40 -5.34
CA VAL A 24 -4.53 -19.62 -5.83
C VAL A 24 -4.67 -20.72 -4.80
N SER A 25 -5.63 -21.61 -5.01
CA SER A 25 -5.92 -22.74 -4.10
C SER A 25 -5.31 -24.07 -4.53
N ALA A 26 -5.02 -24.22 -5.83
CA ALA A 26 -4.44 -25.45 -6.37
C ALA A 26 -3.08 -25.75 -5.73
N ASN A 27 -2.92 -26.98 -5.23
CA ASN A 27 -1.69 -27.47 -4.61
C ASN A 27 -1.20 -26.68 -3.37
N LEU A 28 -2.03 -25.82 -2.78
CA LEU A 28 -1.71 -25.13 -1.53
C LEU A 28 -1.55 -26.15 -0.41
N GLN A 29 -0.41 -26.12 0.29
CA GLN A 29 -0.11 -27.02 1.41
C GLN A 29 -0.14 -26.29 2.75
N ILE A 30 0.52 -25.15 2.81
CA ILE A 30 0.62 -24.33 4.01
C ILE A 30 0.27 -22.89 3.67
N TRP A 31 -0.57 -22.31 4.48
CA TRP A 31 -0.81 -20.89 4.53
C TRP A 31 -0.99 -20.47 5.98
N VAL A 32 0.04 -19.89 6.56
CA VAL A 32 0.02 -19.33 7.91
C VAL A 32 0.30 -17.85 7.85
N LYS A 33 -0.47 -17.08 8.61
CA LYS A 33 -0.36 -15.63 8.67
C LYS A 33 -0.54 -15.13 10.09
N ALA A 34 0.21 -14.10 10.48
CA ALA A 34 0.24 -13.61 11.86
C ALA A 34 -1.08 -12.92 12.27
N ASP A 35 -1.84 -12.39 11.31
CA ASP A 35 -3.14 -11.76 11.52
C ASP A 35 -4.31 -12.76 11.67
N ALA A 36 -4.05 -14.06 11.50
CA ALA A 36 -5.04 -15.11 11.72
C ALA A 36 -4.40 -16.45 12.12
N GLY A 37 -5.12 -17.19 12.96
CA GLY A 37 -4.73 -18.56 13.31
C GLY A 37 -3.71 -18.70 14.43
N THR A 38 -3.28 -17.63 15.05
CA THR A 38 -2.47 -17.66 16.27
C THR A 38 -3.34 -17.90 17.50
N ASN A 39 -2.79 -18.60 18.51
CA ASN A 39 -3.51 -18.84 19.76
C ASN A 39 -3.56 -17.62 20.70
N THR A 40 -2.94 -16.52 20.30
CA THR A 40 -2.93 -15.25 21.03
C THR A 40 -2.81 -14.07 20.07
N THR A 41 -3.30 -12.90 20.48
CA THR A 41 -3.11 -11.60 19.82
C THR A 41 -2.51 -10.57 20.78
N VAL A 42 -2.03 -11.02 21.94
CA VAL A 42 -1.40 -10.17 22.95
C VAL A 42 0.09 -10.04 22.67
N ASP A 43 0.59 -8.82 22.63
CA ASP A 43 1.99 -8.54 22.36
C ASP A 43 2.93 -9.29 23.29
N ASN A 44 4.05 -9.74 22.77
CA ASN A 44 5.09 -10.49 23.45
C ASN A 44 4.60 -11.78 24.15
N THR A 45 3.47 -12.33 23.72
CA THR A 45 2.94 -13.59 24.23
C THR A 45 3.29 -14.75 23.31
N GLN A 46 3.67 -15.88 23.89
CA GLN A 46 4.11 -17.05 23.13
C GLN A 46 3.01 -17.64 22.25
N VAL A 47 3.35 -17.95 21.01
CA VAL A 47 2.47 -18.61 20.04
C VAL A 47 2.87 -20.08 19.94
N ALA A 48 2.12 -20.92 20.65
CA ALA A 48 2.37 -22.36 20.70
C ALA A 48 1.90 -23.09 19.42
N ILE A 49 0.82 -22.61 18.83
CA ILE A 49 0.21 -23.19 17.63
C ILE A 49 -0.07 -22.07 16.63
N TRP A 50 0.32 -22.29 15.41
CA TRP A 50 0.02 -21.43 14.28
C TRP A 50 -0.86 -22.19 13.28
N ASN A 51 -2.14 -21.90 13.28
CA ASN A 51 -3.11 -22.65 12.49
C ASN A 51 -2.97 -22.35 10.99
N ASN A 52 -2.90 -23.41 10.22
CA ASN A 52 -2.92 -23.35 8.77
C ASN A 52 -4.30 -22.85 8.30
N GLN A 53 -4.31 -21.82 7.46
CA GLN A 53 -5.54 -21.23 6.92
C GLN A 53 -6.13 -22.06 5.78
N ARG A 54 -5.37 -23.00 5.21
CA ARG A 54 -5.90 -23.98 4.28
C ARG A 54 -6.85 -24.94 5.00
N SER A 55 -8.03 -25.17 4.45
CA SER A 55 -8.97 -26.15 4.99
C SER A 55 -8.33 -27.56 5.06
N GLY A 56 -8.36 -28.18 6.23
CA GLY A 56 -7.72 -29.47 6.47
C GLY A 56 -6.19 -29.43 6.44
N GLY A 57 -5.59 -28.23 6.47
CA GLY A 57 -4.13 -28.07 6.49
C GLY A 57 -3.52 -28.44 7.85
N ILE A 58 -2.25 -28.81 7.83
CA ILE A 58 -1.48 -29.16 9.02
C ILE A 58 -1.03 -27.87 9.72
N ASN A 59 -1.25 -27.78 11.02
CA ASN A 59 -0.88 -26.62 11.83
C ASN A 59 0.61 -26.64 12.19
N GLY A 60 1.20 -25.46 12.30
CA GLY A 60 2.54 -25.27 12.87
C GLY A 60 2.51 -25.38 14.40
N ILE A 61 3.36 -26.23 14.96
CA ILE A 61 3.53 -26.41 16.39
C ILE A 61 4.90 -25.89 16.78
N ALA A 62 4.92 -24.93 17.71
CA ALA A 62 6.17 -24.30 18.15
C ALA A 62 7.05 -25.26 18.95
N ASN A 63 8.34 -25.25 18.63
CA ASN A 63 9.39 -25.90 19.40
C ASN A 63 9.21 -27.42 19.60
N GLN A 64 8.50 -28.09 18.73
CA GLN A 64 8.56 -29.55 18.76
C GLN A 64 9.91 -29.98 18.18
N GLY A 65 10.76 -30.51 19.03
CA GLY A 65 12.01 -31.12 18.63
C GLY A 65 11.81 -32.10 17.47
N MET A 66 12.74 -32.16 16.58
CA MET A 66 12.72 -33.14 15.50
C MET A 66 13.00 -34.52 16.09
N PRO A 67 12.22 -35.55 15.75
CA PRO A 67 12.51 -36.90 16.20
C PRO A 67 13.94 -37.28 15.87
N GLY A 68 14.74 -37.57 16.89
CA GLY A 68 16.11 -38.06 16.75
C GLY A 68 17.23 -37.02 16.91
N TYR A 69 16.95 -35.70 16.97
CA TYR A 69 18.02 -34.68 17.03
C TYR A 69 18.01 -33.76 18.24
N TYR A 70 16.88 -33.26 18.67
CA TYR A 70 16.81 -32.32 19.79
C TYR A 70 15.61 -32.58 20.66
N ALA A 71 15.84 -32.57 21.97
CA ALA A 71 14.78 -32.51 22.94
C ALA A 71 14.00 -31.19 22.79
N ASP A 72 12.70 -31.22 23.03
CA ASP A 72 11.88 -29.99 23.13
C ASP A 72 12.61 -28.99 24.05
N PRO A 73 13.00 -27.81 23.55
CA PRO A 73 13.75 -26.84 24.34
C PRO A 73 12.92 -26.22 25.48
N GLY A 74 11.65 -26.60 25.57
CA GLY A 74 10.71 -26.07 26.53
C GLY A 74 10.03 -24.78 26.08
N VAL A 75 9.05 -24.39 26.88
CA VAL A 75 8.16 -23.24 26.55
C VAL A 75 8.88 -21.89 26.45
N SER A 76 10.02 -21.71 27.08
CA SER A 76 10.73 -20.43 27.14
C SER A 76 11.33 -19.96 25.81
N ALA A 77 11.48 -20.86 24.82
CA ALA A 77 12.04 -20.55 23.52
C ALA A 77 11.02 -20.45 22.38
N ARG A 78 9.73 -20.46 22.69
CA ARG A 78 8.68 -20.35 21.68
C ARG A 78 8.65 -18.97 21.04
N PRO A 79 8.35 -18.87 19.74
CA PRO A 79 8.10 -17.59 19.09
C PRO A 79 6.98 -16.82 19.78
N VAL A 80 7.06 -15.50 19.72
CA VAL A 80 6.05 -14.61 20.33
C VAL A 80 5.27 -13.85 19.29
N TYR A 81 4.03 -13.51 19.64
CA TYR A 81 3.21 -12.61 18.85
C TYR A 81 3.67 -11.16 19.04
N ARG A 82 3.78 -10.42 17.94
CA ARG A 82 4.08 -8.99 17.96
C ARG A 82 2.92 -8.25 17.34
N THR A 83 2.33 -7.33 18.09
CA THR A 83 1.29 -6.46 17.55
C THR A 83 1.85 -5.47 16.53
N ALA A 84 1.03 -5.03 15.59
CA ALA A 84 1.42 -4.05 14.59
C ALA A 84 1.94 -2.73 15.18
N THR A 85 1.49 -2.37 16.38
CA THR A 85 1.91 -1.15 17.08
C THR A 85 3.25 -1.30 17.80
N SER A 86 3.68 -2.52 18.08
CA SER A 86 4.96 -2.81 18.72
C SER A 86 6.11 -3.02 17.72
N ILE A 87 5.80 -3.22 16.44
CA ILE A 87 6.77 -3.44 15.38
C ILE A 87 6.57 -2.45 14.24
N PRO A 88 7.58 -1.70 13.84
CA PRO A 88 7.51 -0.88 12.66
C PRO A 88 7.58 -1.72 11.37
N ASN A 89 7.15 -1.13 10.26
CA ASN A 89 7.39 -1.65 8.90
C ASN A 89 6.69 -2.97 8.54
N PHE A 90 5.58 -3.31 9.20
CA PHE A 90 4.70 -4.42 8.81
C PHE A 90 3.34 -3.95 8.27
N ASN A 91 3.29 -2.70 7.79
CA ASN A 91 2.08 -2.11 7.20
C ASN A 91 0.82 -2.31 8.07
N PHE A 92 0.94 -1.99 9.36
CA PHE A 92 -0.13 -2.15 10.34
C PHE A 92 -0.62 -3.59 10.58
N ASN A 93 0.14 -4.58 10.11
CA ASN A 93 -0.13 -5.99 10.37
C ASN A 93 0.80 -6.54 11.47
N PRO A 94 0.37 -7.57 12.20
CA PRO A 94 1.19 -8.22 13.22
C PRO A 94 2.26 -9.14 12.59
N ALA A 95 3.16 -9.63 13.44
CA ALA A 95 4.15 -10.63 13.08
C ALA A 95 4.35 -11.66 14.20
N ILE A 96 5.00 -12.75 13.83
CA ILE A 96 5.59 -13.70 14.78
C ILE A 96 7.09 -13.41 14.84
N GLU A 97 7.62 -13.25 16.05
CA GLU A 97 9.04 -12.96 16.31
C GLU A 97 9.73 -14.14 16.94
N ILE A 98 10.91 -14.48 16.44
CA ILE A 98 11.78 -15.51 16.99
C ILE A 98 12.52 -14.93 18.19
N THR A 99 12.47 -15.62 19.32
CA THR A 99 13.02 -15.13 20.60
C THR A 99 14.28 -15.84 21.06
N SER A 100 14.69 -16.92 20.36
CA SER A 100 15.85 -17.72 20.79
C SER A 100 17.08 -17.40 19.98
N THR A 101 18.21 -17.27 20.67
CA THR A 101 19.54 -17.19 20.08
C THR A 101 19.99 -18.52 19.47
N ASN A 102 19.31 -19.61 19.79
CA ASN A 102 19.64 -20.94 19.27
C ASN A 102 18.69 -21.28 18.10
N GLN A 103 19.23 -21.38 16.91
CA GLN A 103 18.52 -21.67 15.66
C GLN A 103 17.67 -22.95 15.69
N TYR A 104 17.99 -23.89 16.56
CA TYR A 104 17.31 -25.17 16.68
C TYR A 104 16.14 -25.15 17.67
N ARG A 105 15.91 -24.05 18.34
CA ARG A 105 15.01 -23.98 19.49
C ARG A 105 13.82 -23.05 19.35
N SER A 106 13.73 -22.29 18.28
CA SER A 106 12.63 -21.36 18.08
C SER A 106 12.16 -21.41 16.64
N GLY A 107 10.88 -21.67 16.45
CA GLY A 107 10.25 -21.82 15.14
C GLY A 107 9.07 -22.78 15.20
N TYR A 108 8.62 -23.22 14.04
CA TYR A 108 7.44 -24.08 13.94
C TYR A 108 7.75 -25.36 13.17
N LYS A 109 7.23 -26.47 13.68
CA LYS A 109 7.19 -27.75 12.97
C LYS A 109 5.77 -27.97 12.44
N PHE A 110 5.68 -28.36 11.19
CA PHE A 110 4.45 -28.87 10.57
C PHE A 110 4.58 -30.38 10.47
N PRO A 111 4.00 -31.14 11.44
CA PRO A 111 4.12 -32.58 11.47
C PRO A 111 3.12 -33.21 10.48
N GLY A 112 3.56 -34.20 9.75
CA GLY A 112 2.74 -34.97 8.81
C GLY A 112 3.28 -34.93 7.40
N GLY A 113 2.94 -35.96 6.63
CA GLY A 113 3.32 -36.08 5.23
C GLY A 113 2.66 -34.99 4.41
N PHE A 114 3.43 -34.25 3.64
CA PHE A 114 2.88 -33.52 2.51
C PHE A 114 2.42 -34.55 1.49
N PRO A 115 1.24 -34.37 0.86
CA PRO A 115 0.77 -35.29 -0.15
C PRO A 115 1.83 -35.46 -1.21
N ASP A 116 1.90 -36.67 -1.75
CA ASP A 116 2.86 -37.08 -2.78
C ASP A 116 3.08 -35.96 -3.77
N ASN A 117 4.24 -35.34 -3.67
CA ASN A 117 4.66 -34.42 -4.69
C ASN A 117 5.24 -35.21 -5.84
N THR A 118 4.36 -35.86 -6.62
CA THR A 118 4.73 -36.60 -7.82
C THR A 118 5.44 -35.74 -8.85
N THR A 119 5.47 -34.42 -8.60
CA THR A 119 5.97 -33.44 -9.54
C THR A 119 7.31 -32.83 -9.16
N ASN A 120 7.89 -33.12 -8.01
CA ASN A 120 9.20 -32.60 -7.55
C ASN A 120 9.34 -31.06 -7.52
N ALA A 121 8.23 -30.34 -7.55
CA ALA A 121 8.24 -28.89 -7.60
C ALA A 121 7.66 -28.32 -6.32
N LEU A 122 8.26 -27.25 -5.83
CA LEU A 122 7.78 -26.47 -4.70
C LEU A 122 7.75 -24.99 -5.09
N THR A 123 6.72 -24.29 -4.62
CA THR A 123 6.67 -22.82 -4.68
C THR A 123 6.37 -22.29 -3.30
N SER A 124 7.19 -21.37 -2.80
CA SER A 124 6.99 -20.74 -1.50
C SER A 124 7.04 -19.23 -1.58
N TYR A 125 6.31 -18.58 -0.69
CA TYR A 125 6.33 -17.14 -0.47
C TYR A 125 6.42 -16.87 1.02
N THR A 126 7.26 -15.92 1.39
CA THR A 126 7.45 -15.52 2.78
C THR A 126 7.54 -14.02 2.86
N PHE A 127 6.75 -13.39 3.73
CA PHE A 127 6.96 -12.00 4.11
C PHE A 127 7.63 -11.95 5.47
N LEU A 128 8.84 -11.39 5.52
CA LEU A 128 9.66 -11.40 6.74
C LEU A 128 10.68 -10.25 6.81
N THR A 129 11.20 -10.02 8.03
CA THR A 129 12.44 -9.26 8.27
C THR A 129 13.45 -10.14 8.97
N ARG A 130 14.73 -9.84 8.79
CA ARG A 130 15.82 -10.54 9.47
C ARG A 130 16.67 -9.57 10.28
N THR A 131 17.24 -10.08 11.37
CA THR A 131 18.25 -9.36 12.13
C THR A 131 19.65 -9.55 11.57
N ALA A 132 20.54 -8.58 11.77
CA ALA A 132 21.83 -8.49 11.09
C ALA A 132 22.91 -9.50 11.50
N SER A 133 22.68 -10.38 12.47
CA SER A 133 23.79 -10.94 13.25
C SER A 133 24.18 -12.38 12.98
N ALA A 134 23.57 -13.14 12.06
CA ALA A 134 23.88 -14.55 11.92
C ALA A 134 24.29 -15.00 10.51
N THR A 135 25.13 -16.02 10.44
CA THR A 135 25.79 -16.50 9.21
C THR A 135 24.94 -17.45 8.39
N TYR A 136 24.07 -18.25 9.02
CA TYR A 136 23.18 -19.22 8.38
C TYR A 136 21.78 -19.06 8.94
N ARG A 137 20.78 -18.89 8.06
CA ARG A 137 19.39 -18.68 8.48
C ARG A 137 18.44 -19.34 7.50
N SER A 138 17.81 -20.42 7.94
CA SER A 138 16.76 -21.05 7.15
C SER A 138 15.47 -20.23 7.16
N VAL A 139 14.74 -20.22 6.04
CA VAL A 139 13.33 -19.81 6.01
C VAL A 139 12.48 -21.03 6.32
N PHE A 140 12.64 -22.11 5.56
CA PHE A 140 12.01 -23.39 5.83
C PHE A 140 12.95 -24.53 5.46
N VAL A 141 12.77 -25.67 6.11
CA VAL A 141 13.48 -26.92 5.81
C VAL A 141 12.45 -28.04 5.68
N MET A 142 12.40 -28.66 4.52
CA MET A 142 11.59 -29.87 4.31
C MET A 142 12.35 -31.06 4.90
N ASN A 143 11.69 -31.80 5.76
CA ASN A 143 12.35 -32.85 6.51
C ASN A 143 12.10 -34.23 5.92
N GLY A 144 13.16 -34.84 5.41
CA GLY A 144 13.25 -36.28 5.23
C GLY A 144 13.54 -36.98 6.54
N VAL A 145 13.21 -38.24 6.67
CA VAL A 145 13.36 -39.04 7.90
C VAL A 145 14.83 -39.12 8.32
N THR A 146 15.10 -38.74 9.56
CA THR A 146 16.29 -39.05 10.39
C THR A 146 17.65 -39.19 9.72
N ARG A 147 18.60 -38.34 10.11
CA ARG A 147 20.03 -38.37 9.71
C ARG A 147 20.80 -39.69 10.05
N ASN A 148 20.19 -40.61 10.77
CA ASN A 148 20.83 -41.88 11.16
C ASN A 148 20.61 -43.05 10.22
N SER A 149 19.91 -42.84 9.15
CA SER A 149 19.75 -43.89 8.14
C SER A 149 19.91 -43.28 6.78
N ASN A 150 21.10 -43.00 6.41
CA ASN A 150 21.59 -42.94 5.03
C ASN A 150 20.57 -42.57 3.91
N VAL A 151 19.48 -41.84 4.21
CA VAL A 151 18.48 -41.46 3.21
C VAL A 151 17.93 -40.12 3.55
N SER A 152 18.36 -39.08 2.90
CA SER A 152 17.55 -37.92 2.87
C SER A 152 17.92 -36.91 1.82
N PRO A 153 16.97 -36.32 1.11
CA PRO A 153 17.10 -34.94 0.70
C PRO A 153 16.44 -34.04 1.75
N ILE A 154 17.18 -33.18 2.38
CA ILE A 154 16.64 -32.00 3.05
C ILE A 154 16.62 -30.89 2.02
N ALA A 155 15.45 -30.39 1.68
CA ALA A 155 15.35 -29.22 0.84
C ALA A 155 15.03 -28.01 1.73
N GLY A 156 15.87 -26.99 1.68
CA GLY A 156 15.65 -25.76 2.45
C GLY A 156 16.10 -24.52 1.69
N VAL A 157 15.56 -23.38 2.06
CA VAL A 157 16.04 -22.08 1.60
C VAL A 157 16.81 -21.44 2.72
N TRP A 158 18.09 -21.25 2.52
CA TRP A 158 18.98 -20.60 3.43
C TRP A 158 19.21 -19.15 3.03
N GLN A 159 19.24 -18.26 4.00
CA GLN A 159 19.68 -16.90 3.76
C GLN A 159 20.80 -16.51 4.69
N SER A 160 21.85 -15.96 4.11
CA SER A 160 22.89 -15.28 4.87
C SER A 160 22.52 -13.83 5.14
N PRO A 161 22.85 -13.27 6.32
CA PRO A 161 22.68 -11.86 6.59
C PRO A 161 23.67 -11.01 5.80
N PHE A 162 23.34 -9.72 5.70
CA PHE A 162 24.00 -8.74 4.84
C PHE A 162 25.50 -8.47 5.12
N PHE A 163 26.10 -8.92 6.20
CA PHE A 163 27.44 -8.51 6.64
C PHE A 163 28.36 -9.63 7.13
N GLY A 164 28.52 -10.69 6.42
CA GLY A 164 29.50 -11.73 6.79
C GLY A 164 30.22 -12.36 5.60
N THR A 165 31.26 -13.12 5.80
CA THR A 165 32.15 -13.64 4.77
C THR A 165 31.60 -14.78 3.90
N ARG A 166 30.32 -15.18 4.10
CA ARG A 166 29.56 -16.12 3.24
C ARG A 166 28.11 -15.66 2.94
N THR A 167 27.81 -14.68 2.93
CA THR A 167 27.14 -13.49 3.13
C THR A 167 26.30 -13.10 1.95
N ASN A 168 25.06 -12.65 2.21
CA ASN A 168 24.21 -11.89 1.29
C ASN A 168 23.69 -12.64 0.08
N ARG A 169 23.62 -13.97 0.14
CA ARG A 169 23.08 -14.76 -0.94
C ARG A 169 21.97 -15.66 -0.42
N PRO A 170 20.82 -15.71 -1.09
CA PRO A 170 19.92 -16.81 -0.91
C PRO A 170 20.63 -18.07 -1.35
N GLU A 171 20.62 -19.07 -0.51
CA GLU A 171 21.17 -20.38 -0.81
C GLU A 171 20.04 -21.39 -0.75
N PHE A 172 19.96 -22.22 -1.76
CA PHE A 172 19.21 -23.46 -1.69
C PHE A 172 20.20 -24.58 -1.38
N TYR A 173 19.86 -25.36 -0.39
CA TYR A 173 20.67 -26.46 0.05
C TYR A 173 19.92 -27.77 -0.12
N ASN A 174 20.53 -28.71 -0.80
CA ASN A 174 20.06 -30.08 -0.95
C ASN A 174 21.11 -31.00 -0.38
N GLU A 175 20.89 -31.54 0.81
CA GLU A 175 21.79 -32.50 1.43
C GLU A 175 21.56 -33.87 0.82
N LYS A 176 22.62 -34.41 0.17
CA LYS A 176 22.70 -35.80 -0.25
C LYS A 176 23.71 -36.56 0.62
N GLU A 177 23.50 -37.86 0.75
CA GLU A 177 24.32 -38.77 1.49
C GLU A 177 25.83 -38.76 1.14
N SER A 178 26.19 -38.27 -0.03
CA SER A 178 27.58 -38.29 -0.56
C SER A 178 28.16 -36.93 -0.93
N GLY A 179 27.57 -35.86 -0.44
CA GLY A 179 28.08 -34.51 -0.69
C GLY A 179 26.99 -33.45 -0.74
N ASP A 180 27.24 -32.39 0.00
CA ASP A 180 26.37 -31.21 0.05
C ASP A 180 26.42 -30.49 -1.29
N VAL A 181 25.28 -30.21 -1.86
CA VAL A 181 25.19 -29.41 -3.08
C VAL A 181 24.57 -28.06 -2.73
N PHE A 182 25.40 -27.05 -2.68
CA PHE A 182 25.00 -25.67 -2.46
C PHE A 182 24.65 -25.02 -3.78
N PHE A 183 23.49 -24.39 -3.80
CA PHE A 183 23.08 -23.53 -4.89
C PHE A 183 22.90 -22.12 -4.36
N GLY A 184 23.70 -21.20 -4.83
CA GLY A 184 23.63 -19.83 -4.40
C GLY A 184 24.16 -18.88 -5.45
N THR A 185 23.76 -17.62 -5.35
CA THR A 185 24.31 -16.59 -6.25
C THR A 185 25.54 -15.96 -5.61
N ASN A 186 26.60 -15.80 -6.37
CA ASN A 186 27.84 -15.20 -5.86
C ASN A 186 27.81 -13.66 -5.77
N THR A 187 26.70 -13.00 -6.09
CA THR A 187 26.70 -11.56 -6.37
C THR A 187 25.49 -10.79 -5.87
N ILE A 188 24.89 -11.12 -4.72
CA ILE A 188 23.78 -10.30 -4.21
C ILE A 188 24.28 -9.35 -3.12
N ASN A 189 24.96 -8.29 -3.52
CA ASN A 189 25.34 -7.18 -2.63
C ASN A 189 24.23 -6.14 -2.41
N THR A 190 23.01 -6.37 -2.90
CA THR A 190 21.98 -5.33 -2.99
C THR A 190 20.71 -5.60 -2.20
N VAL A 191 20.57 -6.78 -1.58
CA VAL A 191 19.36 -7.14 -0.84
C VAL A 191 19.54 -6.85 0.64
N ASN A 192 18.82 -5.85 1.16
CA ASN A 192 18.82 -5.57 2.59
C ASN A 192 17.72 -6.34 3.32
N THR A 193 18.06 -7.49 3.87
CA THR A 193 17.11 -8.36 4.58
C THR A 193 16.64 -7.81 5.95
N GLN A 194 17.23 -6.72 6.42
CA GLN A 194 16.77 -6.04 7.64
C GLN A 194 15.44 -5.29 7.43
N PHE A 195 15.12 -4.97 6.18
CA PHE A 195 13.80 -4.44 5.83
C PHE A 195 12.84 -5.56 5.48
N PRO A 196 11.54 -5.40 5.77
CA PRO A 196 10.53 -6.34 5.36
C PRO A 196 10.55 -6.55 3.85
N SER A 197 10.42 -7.80 3.44
CA SER A 197 10.46 -8.18 2.04
C SER A 197 9.59 -9.40 1.77
N ILE A 198 9.12 -9.50 0.53
CA ILE A 198 8.49 -10.71 -0.01
C ILE A 198 9.59 -11.54 -0.65
N GLN A 199 9.82 -12.72 -0.10
CA GLN A 199 10.78 -13.67 -0.63
C GLN A 199 10.04 -14.85 -1.22
N SER A 200 10.21 -15.10 -2.49
CA SER A 200 9.59 -16.23 -3.17
C SER A 200 10.62 -17.13 -3.85
N PHE A 201 10.34 -18.39 -3.78
CA PHE A 201 11.14 -19.45 -4.35
C PHE A 201 10.25 -20.40 -5.13
N TYR A 202 10.67 -20.79 -6.32
CA TYR A 202 10.05 -21.91 -7.01
C TYR A 202 11.07 -22.71 -7.81
N ASN A 203 10.77 -24.02 -7.96
CA ASN A 203 11.55 -24.96 -8.74
C ASN A 203 10.74 -25.40 -9.97
N GLU A 204 11.37 -25.42 -11.14
CA GLU A 204 10.78 -25.93 -12.38
C GLU A 204 11.09 -27.39 -12.62
N LEU A 205 10.08 -28.15 -13.05
CA LEU A 205 10.16 -29.61 -13.22
C LEU A 205 11.11 -30.10 -14.31
N SER A 206 11.22 -29.36 -15.38
CA SER A 206 12.02 -29.75 -16.54
C SER A 206 13.24 -28.86 -16.69
N GLY A 207 14.39 -29.34 -16.26
CA GLY A 207 15.64 -28.61 -16.42
C GLY A 207 16.33 -28.19 -15.13
N GLY A 208 15.70 -28.42 -13.97
CA GLY A 208 16.34 -28.18 -12.67
C GLY A 208 16.54 -26.70 -12.32
N ASN A 209 15.86 -25.79 -12.99
CA ASN A 209 16.00 -24.36 -12.70
C ASN A 209 15.33 -24.01 -11.37
N MET A 210 16.11 -23.48 -10.46
CA MET A 210 15.64 -22.86 -9.24
C MET A 210 15.54 -21.36 -9.44
N ASN A 211 14.44 -20.78 -9.03
CA ASN A 211 14.19 -19.36 -9.16
C ASN A 211 13.92 -18.77 -7.79
N TYR A 212 14.65 -17.73 -7.46
CA TYR A 212 14.46 -16.97 -6.25
C TYR A 212 14.18 -15.51 -6.58
N PHE A 213 13.23 -14.94 -5.88
CA PHE A 213 12.82 -13.55 -6.06
C PHE A 213 12.79 -12.83 -4.72
N PHE A 214 13.21 -11.59 -4.75
CA PHE A 214 13.11 -10.65 -3.66
C PHE A 214 12.25 -9.47 -4.13
N ASP A 215 11.10 -9.27 -3.52
CA ASP A 215 10.09 -8.31 -3.97
C ASP A 215 9.80 -8.42 -5.48
N ASN A 216 9.73 -9.65 -5.96
CA ASN A 216 9.60 -10.04 -7.38
C ASN A 216 10.81 -9.66 -8.27
N ASN A 217 11.92 -9.24 -7.72
CA ASN A 217 13.16 -9.11 -8.47
C ASN A 217 13.83 -10.47 -8.57
N ALA A 218 13.98 -10.97 -9.79
CA ALA A 218 14.65 -12.24 -10.05
C ALA A 218 16.13 -12.13 -9.68
N LEU A 219 16.57 -13.00 -8.78
CA LEU A 219 17.97 -13.11 -8.41
C LEU A 219 18.55 -14.32 -9.14
N ALA A 220 19.68 -14.12 -9.81
CA ALA A 220 20.32 -15.20 -10.54
C ALA A 220 20.75 -16.31 -9.58
N PHE A 221 20.18 -17.49 -9.74
CA PHE A 221 20.62 -18.72 -9.09
C PHE A 221 21.52 -19.52 -10.03
N GLY A 222 22.57 -20.14 -9.48
CA GLY A 222 23.31 -21.12 -10.24
C GLY A 222 22.38 -22.28 -10.62
N ASN A 223 22.53 -22.78 -11.84
CA ASN A 223 21.71 -23.88 -12.33
C ASN A 223 22.12 -25.19 -11.62
N PRO A 224 21.31 -25.75 -10.73
CA PRO A 224 21.64 -27.03 -10.11
C PRO A 224 21.37 -28.15 -11.10
N SER A 225 22.41 -28.93 -11.38
CA SER A 225 22.29 -30.12 -12.21
C SER A 225 21.48 -31.27 -11.58
N ASN A 226 20.94 -31.05 -10.37
CA ASN A 226 20.22 -32.05 -9.61
C ASN A 226 18.90 -31.49 -9.08
N ASN A 227 17.79 -32.04 -9.55
CA ASN A 227 16.45 -31.78 -9.04
C ASN A 227 16.36 -32.08 -7.54
N VAL A 228 15.51 -31.35 -6.84
CA VAL A 228 15.04 -31.79 -5.54
C VAL A 228 14.52 -33.20 -5.72
N SER A 229 15.20 -34.19 -5.16
CA SER A 229 14.83 -35.58 -5.36
C SER A 229 13.49 -35.85 -4.66
N SER A 230 12.54 -36.34 -5.40
CA SER A 230 11.14 -36.35 -5.08
C SER A 230 10.58 -37.63 -4.56
N THR A 231 11.36 -38.62 -4.48
CA THR A 231 10.83 -39.97 -4.20
C THR A 231 10.46 -40.21 -2.74
N SER A 232 10.52 -39.18 -1.91
CA SER A 232 10.22 -39.32 -0.49
C SER A 232 9.06 -38.43 -0.09
N ASN A 233 8.02 -39.03 0.48
CA ASN A 233 7.03 -38.31 1.27
C ASN A 233 7.75 -37.56 2.39
N TYR A 234 7.77 -36.24 2.34
CA TYR A 234 8.34 -35.45 3.42
C TYR A 234 7.50 -35.62 4.68
N PRO A 235 8.01 -36.20 5.77
CA PRO A 235 7.24 -36.45 6.99
C PRO A 235 6.91 -35.18 7.75
N GLY A 236 7.40 -34.04 7.31
CA GLY A 236 7.13 -32.75 7.91
C GLY A 236 7.98 -31.63 7.33
N MET A 237 7.77 -30.43 7.83
CA MET A 237 8.55 -29.24 7.53
C MET A 237 8.81 -28.46 8.81
N VAL A 238 9.95 -27.77 8.89
CA VAL A 238 10.20 -26.75 9.90
C VAL A 238 10.28 -25.36 9.25
N LEU A 239 9.74 -24.37 9.92
CA LEU A 239 9.74 -22.97 9.50
C LEU A 239 10.53 -22.16 10.53
N LEU A 240 11.49 -21.37 10.06
CA LEU A 240 12.37 -20.54 10.89
C LEU A 240 13.12 -21.36 11.97
N MET A 241 13.45 -22.57 11.65
CA MET A 241 14.30 -23.46 12.45
C MET A 241 15.29 -24.15 11.53
N ASP A 242 16.45 -24.42 12.06
CA ASP A 242 17.40 -25.26 11.37
C ASP A 242 17.29 -26.73 11.79
N ASN A 243 17.66 -27.61 10.88
CA ASN A 243 17.61 -29.05 11.08
C ASN A 243 18.99 -29.73 10.99
N ASP A 244 20.02 -28.98 10.73
CA ASP A 244 21.32 -29.56 10.36
C ASP A 244 22.14 -29.96 11.60
N GLY A 245 21.78 -30.18 12.72
CA GLY A 245 22.58 -30.77 13.82
C GLY A 245 24.03 -30.27 13.97
N GLY A 246 24.43 -29.30 13.18
CA GLY A 246 25.75 -28.69 13.23
C GLY A 246 25.91 -27.73 14.41
N SER A 247 27.10 -27.62 14.96
CA SER A 247 27.47 -26.74 16.07
C SER A 247 27.51 -25.23 15.68
N GLY A 248 26.85 -24.82 14.62
CA GLY A 248 26.87 -23.46 14.11
C GLY A 248 26.09 -22.50 15.02
N SER A 249 26.70 -21.38 15.37
CA SER A 249 26.16 -20.33 16.25
C SER A 249 25.23 -19.35 15.52
N SER A 250 24.33 -19.82 14.69
CA SER A 250 23.40 -18.94 13.97
C SER A 250 22.22 -18.59 14.87
N SER A 251 22.01 -17.32 15.12
CA SER A 251 20.87 -16.81 15.88
C SER A 251 19.80 -16.29 14.94
N LEU A 252 18.56 -16.77 15.12
CA LEU A 252 17.38 -16.22 14.44
C LEU A 252 16.65 -15.19 15.31
N GLU A 253 17.18 -14.87 16.48
CA GLU A 253 16.56 -13.94 17.42
C GLU A 253 16.26 -12.60 16.77
N GLY A 254 15.04 -12.13 16.95
CA GLY A 254 14.53 -10.89 16.37
C GLY A 254 14.04 -11.00 14.93
N ASP A 255 14.21 -12.15 14.26
CA ASP A 255 13.57 -12.36 12.97
C ASP A 255 12.06 -12.35 13.12
N ARG A 256 11.36 -11.67 12.21
CA ARG A 256 9.91 -11.51 12.22
C ARG A 256 9.33 -12.00 10.92
N ILE A 257 8.25 -12.76 11.02
CA ILE A 257 7.52 -13.28 9.88
C ILE A 257 6.04 -12.87 9.97
N GLY A 258 5.55 -12.25 8.90
CA GLY A 258 4.14 -11.90 8.79
C GLY A 258 3.31 -13.03 8.19
N GLU A 259 3.86 -13.71 7.17
CA GLU A 259 3.14 -14.74 6.42
C GLU A 259 4.09 -15.73 5.75
N PHE A 260 3.67 -17.00 5.70
CA PHE A 260 4.34 -18.05 4.96
C PHE A 260 3.34 -18.88 4.18
N ILE A 261 3.66 -19.12 2.91
CA ILE A 261 2.82 -19.85 1.96
C ILE A 261 3.67 -20.91 1.27
N LEU A 262 3.16 -22.14 1.17
CA LEU A 262 3.82 -23.24 0.47
C LEU A 262 2.83 -23.97 -0.44
N TYR A 263 3.24 -24.16 -1.67
CA TYR A 263 2.56 -24.97 -2.67
C TYR A 263 3.41 -26.18 -3.04
N SER A 264 2.76 -27.35 -3.24
CA SER A 264 3.35 -28.50 -3.90
C SER A 264 3.13 -28.37 -5.40
N GLY A 265 4.21 -28.14 -6.16
CA GLY A 265 4.12 -27.95 -7.61
C GLY A 265 4.54 -26.57 -8.08
N THR A 266 4.60 -26.41 -9.40
CA THR A 266 4.86 -25.13 -10.05
C THR A 266 3.58 -24.35 -10.22
N GLN A 267 3.69 -23.02 -10.15
CA GLN A 267 2.62 -22.11 -10.47
C GLN A 267 2.87 -21.45 -11.83
N THR A 268 1.81 -21.08 -12.52
CA THR A 268 1.89 -20.23 -13.71
C THR A 268 2.40 -18.83 -13.35
N ALA A 269 2.92 -18.10 -14.32
CA ALA A 269 3.39 -16.72 -14.10
C ALA A 269 2.27 -15.82 -13.53
N VAL A 270 1.04 -15.99 -14.01
CA VAL A 270 -0.12 -15.21 -13.54
C VAL A 270 -0.50 -15.58 -12.10
N GLU A 271 -0.43 -16.84 -11.71
CA GLU A 271 -0.66 -17.27 -10.32
C GLU A 271 0.41 -16.69 -9.40
N ARG A 272 1.68 -16.74 -9.79
CA ARG A 272 2.76 -16.10 -9.03
C ARG A 272 2.55 -14.59 -8.89
N GLN A 273 2.14 -13.93 -9.98
CA GLN A 273 1.81 -12.50 -9.97
C GLN A 273 0.66 -12.19 -9.01
N SER A 274 -0.39 -13.01 -8.99
CA SER A 274 -1.53 -12.82 -8.10
C SER A 274 -1.15 -12.97 -6.62
N VAL A 275 -0.37 -13.99 -6.26
CA VAL A 275 0.13 -14.16 -4.88
C VAL A 275 1.06 -13.01 -4.47
N ASN A 276 1.98 -12.60 -5.35
CA ASN A 276 2.86 -11.47 -5.07
C ASN A 276 2.07 -10.16 -4.93
N SER A 277 1.05 -9.92 -5.76
CA SER A 277 0.18 -8.73 -5.66
C SER A 277 -0.59 -8.69 -4.33
N TYR A 278 -1.14 -9.83 -3.91
CA TYR A 278 -1.80 -9.98 -2.62
C TYR A 278 -0.87 -9.59 -1.47
N LEU A 279 0.33 -10.17 -1.42
CA LEU A 279 1.32 -9.88 -0.37
C LEU A 279 1.80 -8.42 -0.44
N ALA A 280 2.04 -7.90 -1.64
CA ALA A 280 2.51 -6.54 -1.85
C ALA A 280 1.50 -5.50 -1.33
N VAL A 281 0.22 -5.67 -1.62
CA VAL A 281 -0.85 -4.79 -1.13
C VAL A 281 -1.00 -4.92 0.39
N LYS A 282 -1.04 -6.16 0.91
CA LYS A 282 -1.17 -6.41 2.35
C LYS A 282 -0.04 -5.77 3.14
N TYR A 283 1.19 -5.89 2.66
CA TYR A 283 2.37 -5.44 3.40
C TYR A 283 2.97 -4.13 2.91
N GLY A 284 2.37 -3.47 1.92
CA GLY A 284 2.83 -2.17 1.41
C GLY A 284 4.17 -2.24 0.67
N ILE A 285 4.47 -3.38 0.04
CA ILE A 285 5.74 -3.62 -0.66
C ILE A 285 5.61 -3.23 -2.13
N THR A 286 6.59 -2.50 -2.62
CA THR A 286 6.74 -2.22 -4.05
C THR A 286 7.44 -3.39 -4.73
N LEU A 287 6.72 -4.13 -5.57
CA LEU A 287 7.31 -5.19 -6.38
C LEU A 287 8.21 -4.58 -7.47
N GLN A 288 9.22 -5.36 -7.91
CA GLN A 288 10.09 -4.97 -9.02
C GLN A 288 9.27 -4.59 -10.25
N GLN A 289 9.50 -3.40 -10.76
CA GLN A 289 8.79 -2.83 -11.89
C GLN A 289 9.56 -3.05 -13.22
N PRO A 290 8.84 -3.11 -14.34
CA PRO A 290 7.39 -2.95 -14.52
C PRO A 290 6.62 -4.24 -14.24
N LEU A 291 5.69 -4.20 -13.29
CA LEU A 291 4.78 -5.31 -13.00
C LEU A 291 3.39 -4.78 -12.62
N ASN A 292 2.34 -5.27 -13.29
CA ASN A 292 0.97 -4.99 -12.89
C ASN A 292 0.63 -5.71 -11.57
N TYR A 293 -0.10 -5.05 -10.68
CA TYR A 293 -0.75 -5.74 -9.58
C TYR A 293 -2.13 -6.19 -10.04
N ILE A 294 -2.51 -7.39 -9.67
CA ILE A 294 -3.78 -8.00 -10.06
C ILE A 294 -4.53 -8.54 -8.85
N ALA A 295 -5.85 -8.57 -8.93
CA ALA A 295 -6.72 -9.17 -7.92
C ALA A 295 -6.70 -10.71 -8.00
N SER A 296 -7.38 -11.35 -7.06
CA SER A 296 -7.51 -12.82 -6.95
C SER A 296 -8.14 -13.49 -8.17
N ASP A 297 -8.94 -12.77 -8.94
CA ASP A 297 -9.53 -13.26 -10.19
C ASP A 297 -8.51 -13.38 -11.35
N LYS A 298 -7.28 -12.94 -11.13
CA LYS A 298 -6.14 -13.00 -12.07
C LYS A 298 -6.32 -12.15 -13.34
N THR A 299 -7.38 -11.36 -13.41
CA THR A 299 -7.75 -10.55 -14.58
C THR A 299 -7.88 -9.06 -14.26
N THR A 300 -8.41 -8.73 -13.10
CA THR A 300 -8.59 -7.34 -12.66
C THR A 300 -7.25 -6.71 -12.32
N VAL A 301 -6.84 -5.72 -13.11
CA VAL A 301 -5.59 -4.96 -12.88
C VAL A 301 -5.86 -3.86 -11.86
N THR A 302 -5.26 -3.98 -10.67
CA THR A 302 -5.41 -3.03 -9.56
C THR A 302 -4.36 -1.93 -9.58
N TRP A 303 -3.18 -2.19 -10.18
CA TRP A 303 -2.17 -1.20 -10.54
C TRP A 303 -1.61 -1.50 -11.92
N ASN A 304 -1.74 -0.55 -12.83
CA ASN A 304 -1.24 -0.69 -14.20
C ASN A 304 0.12 -0.03 -14.35
N SER A 305 1.19 -0.80 -14.23
CA SER A 305 2.56 -0.29 -14.30
C SER A 305 2.92 0.33 -15.65
N GLY A 306 2.33 -0.16 -16.73
CA GLY A 306 2.58 0.33 -18.08
C GLY A 306 1.97 1.72 -18.33
N LEU A 307 0.81 2.01 -17.74
CA LEU A 307 0.18 3.33 -17.80
C LEU A 307 0.74 4.29 -16.74
N ASN A 308 1.23 3.76 -15.64
CA ASN A 308 1.66 4.52 -14.45
C ASN A 308 3.19 4.66 -14.37
N THR A 309 3.90 4.65 -15.49
CA THR A 309 5.38 4.51 -15.56
C THR A 309 6.16 5.47 -14.67
N SER A 310 5.71 6.72 -14.54
CA SER A 310 6.37 7.73 -13.68
C SER A 310 6.01 7.61 -12.20
N PHE A 311 5.08 6.73 -11.83
CA PHE A 311 4.53 6.59 -10.49
C PHE A 311 4.71 5.18 -9.91
N ASN A 312 5.56 4.38 -10.51
CA ASN A 312 5.83 2.99 -10.09
C ASN A 312 6.77 2.91 -8.87
N ASN A 313 6.79 3.93 -8.01
CA ASN A 313 7.61 3.95 -6.82
C ASN A 313 6.73 4.00 -5.57
N ASN A 314 7.24 3.42 -4.48
CA ASN A 314 6.59 3.42 -3.18
C ASN A 314 5.11 2.98 -3.23
N ILE A 315 4.83 1.93 -4.02
CA ILE A 315 3.46 1.44 -4.26
C ILE A 315 2.92 0.80 -2.98
N PHE A 316 1.70 1.18 -2.62
CA PHE A 316 0.96 0.66 -1.47
C PHE A 316 -0.53 0.89 -1.69
N GLY A 317 -1.39 0.26 -0.88
CA GLY A 317 -2.82 0.51 -1.06
C GLY A 317 -3.71 -0.13 -0.03
N MET A 318 -4.94 0.36 0.05
CA MET A 318 -6.05 -0.29 0.74
C MET A 318 -6.76 -1.25 -0.20
N ALA A 319 -7.26 -2.35 0.35
CA ALA A 319 -7.95 -3.36 -0.45
C ALA A 319 -8.91 -4.21 0.38
N LYS A 320 -9.95 -4.68 -0.30
CA LYS A 320 -10.76 -5.82 0.10
C LYS A 320 -10.82 -6.81 -1.06
N ASP A 321 -10.43 -8.05 -0.79
CA ASP A 321 -10.51 -9.15 -1.75
C ASP A 321 -10.85 -10.42 -0.97
N ASP A 322 -12.13 -10.80 -1.00
CA ASP A 322 -12.70 -11.83 -0.14
C ASP A 322 -12.15 -13.23 -0.45
N ASP A 323 -11.77 -13.49 -1.70
CA ASP A 323 -11.16 -14.76 -2.11
C ASP A 323 -9.78 -15.00 -1.48
N THR A 324 -9.13 -13.93 -1.05
CA THR A 324 -7.80 -13.96 -0.41
C THR A 324 -7.83 -13.68 1.09
N ALA A 325 -9.01 -13.43 1.65
CA ALA A 325 -9.15 -12.87 3.00
C ALA A 325 -8.34 -11.57 3.20
N LEU A 326 -8.14 -10.79 2.14
CA LEU A 326 -7.48 -9.50 2.22
C LEU A 326 -8.48 -8.44 2.65
N ASN A 327 -8.19 -7.77 3.75
CA ASN A 327 -8.91 -6.59 4.22
C ASN A 327 -7.90 -5.60 4.78
N GLN A 328 -7.22 -4.87 3.90
CA GLN A 328 -6.23 -3.86 4.25
C GLN A 328 -6.89 -2.48 4.24
N VAL A 329 -7.19 -1.94 5.40
CA VAL A 329 -7.99 -0.72 5.59
C VAL A 329 -7.19 0.47 6.14
N VAL A 330 -5.93 0.26 6.50
CA VAL A 330 -4.94 1.29 6.78
C VAL A 330 -3.60 0.84 6.20
N THR A 331 -2.88 1.73 5.53
CA THR A 331 -1.70 1.34 4.77
C THR A 331 -0.71 2.48 4.58
N ASN A 332 0.54 2.12 4.46
CA ASN A 332 1.63 2.97 3.98
C ASN A 332 2.61 2.14 3.13
N SER A 333 3.44 2.80 2.36
CA SER A 333 4.54 2.10 1.67
C SER A 333 5.59 1.64 2.67
N VAL A 334 5.98 0.37 2.56
CA VAL A 334 7.07 -0.25 3.31
C VAL A 334 8.15 -0.65 2.31
N ASN A 335 9.19 0.15 2.22
CA ASN A 335 10.31 -0.09 1.30
C ASN A 335 11.65 0.15 1.99
N GLN A 336 12.74 -0.28 1.35
CA GLN A 336 14.07 -0.21 1.93
C GLN A 336 14.55 1.20 2.26
N ASN A 337 14.00 2.21 1.57
CA ASN A 337 14.44 3.60 1.73
C ASN A 337 13.70 4.32 2.87
N ASN A 338 12.76 3.67 3.54
CA ASN A 338 11.91 4.26 4.58
C ASN A 338 11.34 5.65 4.18
N ASN A 339 10.98 5.80 2.91
CA ASN A 339 10.64 7.07 2.28
C ASN A 339 9.11 7.26 2.18
N SER A 340 8.34 6.57 3.02
CA SER A 340 6.90 6.74 3.06
C SER A 340 6.53 8.04 3.75
N MET A 341 5.88 8.93 2.98
CA MET A 341 5.35 10.18 3.52
C MET A 341 3.85 10.10 3.79
N LEU A 342 3.19 9.07 3.29
CA LEU A 342 1.73 9.01 3.24
C LEU A 342 1.22 7.76 3.94
N ILE A 343 0.25 7.96 4.83
CA ILE A 343 -0.60 6.89 5.38
C ILE A 343 -2.00 7.13 4.86
N VAL A 344 -2.65 6.07 4.39
CA VAL A 344 -4.03 6.11 3.92
C VAL A 344 -4.86 5.14 4.75
N SER A 345 -6.07 5.55 5.13
CA SER A 345 -6.94 4.76 6.01
C SER A 345 -8.41 4.98 5.63
N THR A 346 -9.25 4.00 5.90
CA THR A 346 -10.72 4.15 5.81
C THR A 346 -11.31 4.98 6.97
N THR A 347 -10.54 5.21 8.02
CA THR A 347 -10.94 5.99 9.21
C THR A 347 -9.89 7.03 9.56
N ASN A 348 -10.23 8.04 10.35
CA ASN A 348 -9.26 9.03 10.85
C ASN A 348 -8.40 8.46 12.00
N ASP A 349 -7.82 7.29 11.75
CA ASP A 349 -6.88 6.62 12.65
C ASP A 349 -5.70 6.09 11.85
N PHE A 350 -4.51 6.60 12.12
CA PHE A 350 -3.27 6.31 11.41
C PHE A 350 -2.24 5.58 12.28
N VAL A 351 -2.65 5.07 13.42
CA VAL A 351 -1.75 4.44 14.41
C VAL A 351 -2.16 3.01 14.73
N SER A 352 -3.45 2.77 14.91
CA SER A 352 -3.95 1.45 15.32
C SER A 352 -3.74 0.39 14.23
N ALA A 353 -3.62 -0.85 14.65
CA ALA A 353 -3.48 -2.02 13.77
C ALA A 353 -4.56 -2.09 12.69
N ASN A 354 -4.25 -2.75 11.60
CA ASN A 354 -5.20 -2.94 10.49
C ASN A 354 -6.49 -3.65 10.92
N ASN A 355 -6.41 -4.57 11.87
CA ASN A 355 -7.52 -5.32 12.43
C ASN A 355 -8.11 -4.72 13.73
N ALA A 356 -7.77 -3.47 14.06
CA ALA A 356 -8.27 -2.82 15.27
C ALA A 356 -9.79 -2.61 15.22
N ALA A 357 -10.43 -2.66 16.39
CA ALA A 357 -11.84 -2.33 16.52
C ALA A 357 -12.11 -0.90 16.02
N GLY A 358 -13.22 -0.70 15.29
CA GLY A 358 -13.58 0.60 14.72
C GLY A 358 -13.04 0.87 13.31
N ARG A 359 -12.20 0.00 12.76
CA ARG A 359 -11.84 0.04 11.33
C ARG A 359 -13.06 -0.28 10.45
N THR A 360 -13.20 0.43 9.36
CA THR A 360 -14.29 0.22 8.38
C THR A 360 -13.74 -0.49 7.16
N SER A 361 -14.30 -1.63 6.80
CA SER A 361 -13.98 -2.33 5.56
C SER A 361 -14.72 -1.72 4.37
N PHE A 362 -14.18 -1.91 3.17
CA PHE A 362 -14.91 -1.62 1.94
C PHE A 362 -16.19 -2.47 1.83
N SER A 363 -17.25 -1.89 1.27
CA SER A 363 -18.53 -2.58 1.14
C SER A 363 -18.53 -3.68 0.08
N GLN A 364 -17.75 -3.50 -1.00
CA GLN A 364 -17.70 -4.40 -2.14
C GLN A 364 -16.42 -5.24 -2.12
N ASP A 365 -16.54 -6.47 -2.61
CA ASP A 365 -15.39 -7.33 -2.92
C ASP A 365 -14.58 -6.76 -4.09
N LYS A 366 -13.30 -7.13 -4.16
CA LYS A 366 -12.33 -6.69 -5.19
C LYS A 366 -12.26 -5.17 -5.32
N THR A 367 -12.34 -4.49 -4.18
CA THR A 367 -12.18 -3.04 -4.07
C THR A 367 -10.75 -2.69 -3.70
N PHE A 368 -10.11 -1.83 -4.51
CA PHE A 368 -8.73 -1.43 -4.32
C PHE A 368 -8.57 0.08 -4.50
N LEU A 369 -7.76 0.68 -3.65
CA LEU A 369 -7.22 2.03 -3.81
C LEU A 369 -5.70 1.93 -3.68
N ILE A 370 -5.02 1.82 -4.80
CA ILE A 370 -3.56 1.68 -4.86
C ILE A 370 -2.94 3.02 -5.21
N MET A 371 -1.86 3.35 -4.54
CA MET A 371 -1.12 4.60 -4.74
C MET A 371 0.35 4.30 -5.01
N GLY A 372 0.93 5.11 -5.86
CA GLY A 372 2.36 5.16 -6.10
C GLY A 372 2.80 6.59 -6.37
N ASP A 373 4.08 6.89 -6.33
CA ASP A 373 4.58 8.24 -6.46
C ASP A 373 5.72 8.39 -7.49
N ASN A 374 6.07 9.64 -7.78
CA ASN A 374 7.13 9.99 -8.72
C ASN A 374 8.54 9.92 -8.10
N ASN A 375 8.69 9.40 -6.87
CA ASN A 375 9.95 9.30 -6.12
C ASN A 375 10.74 10.61 -5.99
N ASN A 376 10.10 11.76 -6.13
CA ASN A 376 10.78 13.04 -5.94
C ASN A 376 11.05 13.27 -4.45
N GLN A 377 12.31 13.44 -4.08
CA GLN A 377 12.77 13.61 -2.70
C GLN A 377 13.16 15.05 -2.36
N SER A 378 12.94 15.99 -3.29
CA SER A 378 13.26 17.41 -3.05
C SER A 378 12.40 17.98 -1.93
N LEU A 379 13.04 18.63 -0.98
CA LEU A 379 12.38 19.35 0.12
C LEU A 379 12.08 20.81 -0.24
N THR A 380 12.46 21.27 -1.44
CA THR A 380 12.20 22.61 -1.93
C THR A 380 10.76 22.72 -2.42
N LEU A 381 10.03 23.69 -1.91
CA LEU A 381 8.69 24.00 -2.40
C LEU A 381 8.77 24.81 -3.71
N LEU A 382 7.91 24.45 -4.66
CA LEU A 382 7.75 25.19 -5.92
C LEU A 382 6.51 26.09 -5.85
N ASN A 383 6.56 27.21 -6.59
CA ASN A 383 5.36 27.99 -6.82
C ASN A 383 4.37 27.17 -7.65
N TYR A 384 3.12 27.16 -7.25
CA TYR A 384 2.09 26.47 -8.01
C TYR A 384 1.61 27.37 -9.16
N GLY A 385 1.69 26.87 -10.39
CA GLY A 385 1.44 27.69 -11.58
C GLY A 385 -0.03 27.99 -11.85
N ILE A 386 -0.97 27.28 -11.17
CA ILE A 386 -2.41 27.46 -11.40
C ILE A 386 -3.03 28.43 -10.40
N ALA A 387 -2.52 28.50 -9.19
CA ALA A 387 -2.99 29.43 -8.16
C ALA A 387 -1.82 29.91 -7.32
N PRO A 388 -1.85 31.13 -6.76
CA PRO A 388 -0.83 31.57 -5.82
C PRO A 388 -0.70 30.61 -4.64
N GLY A 389 0.52 30.31 -4.24
CA GLY A 389 0.86 29.35 -3.20
C GLY A 389 2.03 28.47 -3.61
N LYS A 390 2.39 27.52 -2.75
CA LYS A 390 3.54 26.65 -2.98
C LYS A 390 3.13 25.18 -2.85
N ILE A 391 3.79 24.31 -3.60
CA ILE A 391 3.56 22.85 -3.58
C ILE A 391 4.87 22.11 -3.32
N ILE A 392 4.76 20.93 -2.73
CA ILE A 392 5.86 19.96 -2.71
C ILE A 392 6.01 19.33 -4.10
N GLN A 393 7.23 18.86 -4.41
CA GLN A 393 7.52 18.31 -5.74
C GLN A 393 7.15 16.83 -5.87
N ARG A 394 6.87 16.16 -4.74
CA ARG A 394 6.40 14.78 -4.77
C ARG A 394 4.94 14.75 -5.15
N THR A 395 4.63 13.93 -6.13
CA THR A 395 3.27 13.75 -6.66
C THR A 395 2.93 12.28 -6.59
N TRP A 396 1.70 11.97 -6.23
CA TRP A 396 1.14 10.63 -6.20
C TRP A 396 0.10 10.45 -7.30
N LEU A 397 -0.04 9.21 -7.74
CA LEU A 397 -1.19 8.73 -8.49
C LEU A 397 -1.96 7.77 -7.60
N ALA A 398 -3.27 7.97 -7.47
CA ALA A 398 -4.20 7.02 -6.89
C ALA A 398 -4.95 6.31 -8.01
N GLN A 399 -4.80 5.00 -8.11
CA GLN A 399 -5.57 4.13 -9.00
C GLN A 399 -6.67 3.43 -8.22
N LYS A 400 -7.90 3.54 -8.69
CA LYS A 400 -9.10 3.03 -8.04
C LYS A 400 -9.69 1.85 -8.83
N THR A 401 -10.09 0.81 -8.10
CA THR A 401 -10.90 -0.30 -8.60
C THR A 401 -12.12 -0.44 -7.69
N ASN A 402 -13.32 -0.38 -8.25
CA ASN A 402 -14.61 -0.32 -7.55
C ASN A 402 -14.75 0.92 -6.62
N ASP A 403 -15.82 0.99 -5.84
CA ASP A 403 -16.07 2.15 -4.99
C ASP A 403 -15.37 2.04 -3.63
N THR A 404 -14.41 2.93 -3.41
CA THR A 404 -13.61 2.98 -2.18
C THR A 404 -14.21 3.87 -1.10
N GLY A 405 -15.32 4.56 -1.39
CA GLY A 405 -15.90 5.52 -0.46
C GLY A 405 -14.92 6.64 -0.08
N SER A 406 -15.13 7.21 1.10
CA SER A 406 -14.25 8.25 1.66
C SER A 406 -12.98 7.64 2.23
N SER A 407 -11.84 8.26 1.95
CA SER A 407 -10.52 7.87 2.43
C SER A 407 -9.89 9.01 3.24
N TRP A 408 -9.23 8.65 4.33
CA TRP A 408 -8.43 9.56 5.14
C TRP A 408 -6.95 9.42 4.77
N LEU A 409 -6.28 10.54 4.58
CA LEU A 409 -4.87 10.60 4.21
C LEU A 409 -4.11 11.42 5.25
N GLN A 410 -3.00 10.90 5.77
CA GLN A 410 -2.08 11.65 6.60
C GLN A 410 -0.75 11.82 5.87
N ALA A 411 -0.41 13.06 5.54
CA ALA A 411 0.88 13.41 4.94
C ALA A 411 1.87 13.85 6.02
N ASN A 412 3.02 13.18 6.10
CA ASN A 412 4.12 13.57 6.96
C ASN A 412 5.01 14.59 6.24
N LEU A 413 4.84 15.84 6.59
CA LEU A 413 5.57 16.99 6.04
C LEU A 413 6.68 17.51 6.97
N THR A 414 7.04 16.75 8.00
CA THR A 414 8.00 17.17 9.05
C THR A 414 9.34 17.62 8.47
N ASN A 415 9.79 16.99 7.38
CA ASN A 415 11.07 17.33 6.75
C ASN A 415 11.03 18.63 5.92
N TYR A 416 9.82 19.15 5.61
CA TYR A 416 9.66 20.42 4.88
C TYR A 416 9.68 21.58 5.86
N THR A 417 10.86 21.98 6.31
CA THR A 417 11.05 23.01 7.36
C THR A 417 10.52 24.40 6.98
N SER A 418 10.26 24.64 5.71
CA SER A 418 9.62 25.86 5.22
C SER A 418 8.10 25.88 5.39
N ILE A 419 7.49 24.76 5.78
CA ILE A 419 6.07 24.68 6.13
C ILE A 419 5.95 24.88 7.64
N VAL A 420 5.24 25.92 8.04
CA VAL A 420 5.09 26.30 9.47
C VAL A 420 3.66 26.02 9.96
N ALA A 421 3.49 25.98 11.28
CA ALA A 421 2.22 25.59 11.91
C ALA A 421 1.02 26.51 11.55
N THR A 422 1.30 27.76 11.14
CA THR A 422 0.29 28.73 10.72
C THR A 422 -0.12 28.59 9.25
N ASP A 423 0.58 27.74 8.47
CA ASP A 423 0.28 27.55 7.06
C ASP A 423 -1.06 26.83 6.86
N LYS A 424 -1.79 27.26 5.85
CA LYS A 424 -2.99 26.56 5.37
C LYS A 424 -2.56 25.48 4.39
N LEU A 425 -2.82 24.23 4.74
CA LEU A 425 -2.44 23.07 3.94
C LEU A 425 -3.61 22.61 3.06
N TYR A 426 -3.30 22.25 1.83
CA TYR A 426 -4.24 21.70 0.86
C TYR A 426 -3.65 20.45 0.20
N MET A 427 -4.50 19.44 -0.02
CA MET A 427 -4.24 18.41 -1.00
C MET A 427 -4.81 18.92 -2.34
N ILE A 428 -3.95 18.96 -3.35
CA ILE A 428 -4.27 19.41 -4.71
C ILE A 428 -4.50 18.15 -5.53
N VAL A 429 -5.71 17.98 -6.05
CA VAL A 429 -6.12 16.79 -6.80
C VAL A 429 -6.45 17.19 -8.23
N ALA A 430 -5.99 16.42 -9.22
CA ALA A 430 -6.18 16.72 -10.62
C ALA A 430 -6.33 15.45 -11.48
N ASP A 431 -6.76 15.62 -12.73
CA ASP A 431 -6.90 14.53 -13.70
C ASP A 431 -5.59 14.20 -14.44
N ASN A 432 -4.58 15.06 -14.33
CA ASN A 432 -3.29 14.88 -14.97
C ASN A 432 -2.11 15.06 -14.01
N SER A 433 -0.97 14.48 -14.37
CA SER A 433 0.26 14.54 -13.59
C SER A 433 0.86 15.95 -13.44
N GLY A 434 0.54 16.86 -14.38
CA GLY A 434 0.90 18.27 -14.29
C GLY A 434 0.04 19.06 -13.33
N LEU A 435 -0.94 18.46 -12.68
CA LEU A 435 -1.84 19.07 -11.69
C LEU A 435 -2.53 20.33 -12.22
N SER A 436 -3.00 20.28 -13.47
CA SER A 436 -3.53 21.45 -14.18
C SER A 436 -4.92 21.25 -14.79
N GLN A 437 -5.45 20.02 -14.78
CA GLN A 437 -6.78 19.70 -15.34
C GLN A 437 -7.75 19.30 -14.23
N ASN A 438 -8.93 19.93 -14.22
CA ASN A 438 -10.00 19.68 -13.23
C ASN A 438 -9.48 19.69 -11.78
N VAL A 439 -8.72 20.74 -11.46
CA VAL A 439 -8.03 20.86 -10.18
C VAL A 439 -9.02 21.11 -9.06
N GLN A 440 -8.85 20.35 -7.97
CA GLN A 440 -9.57 20.51 -6.71
C GLN A 440 -8.59 20.80 -5.58
N PHE A 441 -8.96 21.71 -4.70
CA PHE A 441 -8.20 22.09 -3.52
C PHE A 441 -8.91 21.58 -2.28
N ILE A 442 -8.41 20.53 -1.67
CA ILE A 442 -9.00 19.91 -0.49
C ILE A 442 -8.26 20.43 0.74
N PRO A 443 -8.90 21.24 1.60
CA PRO A 443 -8.23 21.76 2.78
C PRO A 443 -7.90 20.64 3.76
N ALA A 444 -6.79 20.79 4.48
CA ALA A 444 -6.46 19.89 5.56
C ALA A 444 -7.51 20.01 6.68
N THR A 445 -7.95 18.87 7.21
CA THR A 445 -8.83 18.80 8.38
C THR A 445 -8.07 19.10 9.67
N SER A 446 -6.77 18.82 9.68
CA SER A 446 -5.84 19.18 10.75
C SER A 446 -4.40 19.25 10.25
N PHE A 447 -3.59 20.08 10.92
CA PHE A 447 -2.14 20.13 10.72
C PHE A 447 -1.47 20.30 12.08
N THR A 448 -0.81 19.25 12.55
CA THR A 448 -0.19 19.21 13.87
C THR A 448 1.11 18.42 13.84
N GLY A 449 2.17 18.93 14.40
CA GLY A 449 3.46 18.25 14.46
C GLY A 449 4.03 17.89 13.07
N GLY A 450 3.80 18.73 12.06
CA GLY A 450 4.24 18.48 10.70
C GLY A 450 3.43 17.42 9.93
N LYS A 451 2.31 16.93 10.50
CA LYS A 451 1.42 15.96 9.87
C LYS A 451 0.13 16.64 9.48
N ALA A 452 -0.20 16.61 8.20
CA ALA A 452 -1.45 17.15 7.65
C ALA A 452 -2.42 16.01 7.35
N VAL A 453 -3.69 16.17 7.75
CA VAL A 453 -4.74 15.17 7.53
C VAL A 453 -5.77 15.69 6.55
N PHE A 454 -6.19 14.83 5.64
CA PHE A 454 -7.19 15.13 4.62
C PHE A 454 -8.25 14.03 4.58
N ASN A 455 -9.45 14.38 4.16
CA ASN A 455 -10.51 13.42 3.85
C ASN A 455 -10.96 13.65 2.41
N TYR A 456 -10.95 12.59 1.60
CA TYR A 456 -11.31 12.69 0.20
C TYR A 456 -11.86 11.37 -0.34
N SER A 457 -12.92 11.46 -1.17
CA SER A 457 -13.43 10.32 -1.95
C SER A 457 -12.89 10.40 -3.37
N PHE A 458 -12.05 9.46 -3.74
CA PHE A 458 -11.49 9.41 -5.09
C PHE A 458 -12.58 8.95 -6.07
N PRO A 459 -13.09 9.81 -6.97
CA PRO A 459 -14.15 9.40 -7.90
C PRO A 459 -13.64 8.49 -9.02
N ALA A 460 -12.36 8.62 -9.37
CA ALA A 460 -11.65 7.87 -10.39
C ALA A 460 -10.15 7.89 -10.08
N ASN A 461 -9.31 7.44 -11.02
CA ASN A 461 -7.87 7.65 -10.93
C ASN A 461 -7.55 9.14 -10.90
N LYS A 462 -6.72 9.57 -9.94
CA LYS A 462 -6.38 10.97 -9.73
C LYS A 462 -4.91 11.13 -9.37
N TYR A 463 -4.34 12.23 -9.86
CA TYR A 463 -3.02 12.71 -9.43
C TYR A 463 -3.20 13.69 -8.30
N PHE A 464 -2.30 13.70 -7.32
CA PHE A 464 -2.36 14.65 -6.22
C PHE A 464 -0.99 14.98 -5.64
N THR A 465 -0.90 16.13 -5.00
CA THR A 465 0.24 16.59 -4.20
C THR A 465 -0.27 17.40 -3.01
N PHE A 466 0.66 17.92 -2.20
CA PHE A 466 0.31 18.78 -1.08
C PHE A 466 0.88 20.19 -1.30
N GLY A 467 0.09 21.18 -0.92
CA GLY A 467 0.47 22.58 -1.06
C GLY A 467 0.18 23.39 0.19
N THR A 468 0.84 24.53 0.29
CA THR A 468 0.68 25.46 1.39
C THR A 468 0.29 26.83 0.90
N ASN A 469 -0.62 27.48 1.65
CA ASN A 469 -1.09 28.84 1.40
C ASN A 469 -1.62 29.06 -0.03
N ILE A 470 -2.27 28.01 -0.58
CA ILE A 470 -2.92 28.12 -1.89
C ILE A 470 -4.08 29.13 -1.76
N GLN A 471 -4.05 30.14 -2.60
CA GLN A 471 -5.15 31.10 -2.67
C GLN A 471 -6.28 30.50 -3.51
N THR A 472 -7.25 29.92 -2.84
CA THR A 472 -8.45 29.34 -3.47
C THR A 472 -9.52 30.36 -3.82
N TYR A 473 -9.34 31.60 -3.34
CA TYR A 473 -10.23 32.72 -3.60
C TYR A 473 -9.46 33.90 -4.13
N CYS A 474 -9.99 34.56 -5.14
CA CYS A 474 -9.48 35.87 -5.57
C CYS A 474 -9.94 36.91 -4.54
N THR A 475 -9.16 37.11 -3.49
CA THR A 475 -9.39 38.19 -2.53
C THR A 475 -8.46 39.34 -2.85
N LYS A 476 -9.03 40.52 -3.00
CA LYS A 476 -8.27 41.76 -2.95
C LYS A 476 -8.52 42.36 -1.57
N ASP A 477 -7.46 42.62 -0.84
CA ASP A 477 -7.59 43.28 0.44
C ASP A 477 -8.26 44.64 0.27
N PRO A 478 -9.23 45.00 1.13
CA PRO A 478 -9.82 46.31 1.09
C PRO A 478 -8.72 47.35 1.20
N VAL A 479 -8.79 48.39 0.37
CA VAL A 479 -7.89 49.53 0.48
C VAL A 479 -8.18 50.23 1.80
N THR A 480 -7.27 50.11 2.77
CA THR A 480 -7.34 50.78 4.06
C THR A 480 -6.57 52.09 3.96
N GLY A 481 -7.15 53.19 4.35
CA GLY A 481 -6.48 54.49 4.34
C GLY A 481 -7.46 55.66 4.20
N THR A 482 -6.93 56.86 4.21
CA THR A 482 -7.68 58.10 3.99
C THR A 482 -8.22 58.09 2.57
N PRO A 483 -9.50 58.45 2.34
CA PRO A 483 -10.07 58.56 1.01
C PRO A 483 -9.28 59.51 0.12
N ASN A 484 -8.72 59.01 -0.97
CA ASN A 484 -7.94 59.79 -1.91
C ASN A 484 -8.61 60.04 -3.25
N SER A 485 -9.82 59.51 -3.44
CA SER A 485 -10.59 59.68 -4.67
C SER A 485 -12.09 59.76 -4.39
N MET A 486 -12.77 60.44 -5.28
CA MET A 486 -14.22 60.57 -5.24
C MET A 486 -14.85 59.59 -6.24
N THR A 487 -15.76 58.76 -5.78
CA THR A 487 -16.56 57.88 -6.60
C THR A 487 -17.82 58.63 -7.10
N LYS A 488 -18.07 58.59 -8.39
CA LYS A 488 -19.27 59.14 -8.97
C LYS A 488 -20.36 58.06 -8.99
N PHE A 489 -21.52 58.37 -8.41
CA PHE A 489 -22.68 57.48 -8.39
C PHE A 489 -23.90 58.12 -9.00
N GLY A 490 -24.67 57.36 -9.82
CA GLY A 490 -25.95 57.83 -10.35
C GLY A 490 -26.70 56.72 -11.11
N ILE A 491 -28.02 56.80 -11.05
CA ILE A 491 -28.95 56.03 -11.88
C ILE A 491 -29.89 57.04 -12.53
N THR A 492 -30.02 57.03 -13.86
CA THR A 492 -30.93 57.92 -14.59
C THR A 492 -31.56 57.24 -15.79
N GLY A 493 -32.76 57.59 -16.11
CA GLY A 493 -33.44 57.32 -17.36
C GLY A 493 -33.56 58.53 -18.30
N LEU A 494 -32.95 59.67 -17.92
CA LEU A 494 -33.01 60.91 -18.70
C LEU A 494 -32.01 60.86 -19.86
N ARG A 495 -32.38 61.45 -21.00
CA ARG A 495 -31.54 61.58 -22.18
C ARG A 495 -30.49 62.69 -22.11
N GLU A 496 -30.67 63.62 -21.13
CA GLU A 496 -29.79 64.76 -20.92
C GLU A 496 -28.92 64.56 -19.67
N ILE A 497 -27.64 64.95 -19.76
CA ILE A 497 -26.71 64.93 -18.65
C ILE A 497 -26.97 66.18 -17.82
N LEU A 498 -27.45 66.04 -16.60
CA LEU A 498 -27.64 67.14 -15.66
C LEU A 498 -26.27 67.62 -15.10
N PRO A 499 -26.12 68.92 -14.80
CA PRO A 499 -24.95 69.45 -14.09
C PRO A 499 -24.78 68.73 -12.75
N ASN A 500 -23.59 68.33 -12.42
CA ASN A 500 -23.23 67.59 -11.19
C ASN A 500 -23.78 66.14 -11.09
N TRP A 501 -24.20 65.54 -12.18
CA TRP A 501 -24.55 64.14 -12.21
C TRP A 501 -23.44 63.33 -12.97
N PRO A 502 -23.03 62.16 -12.50
CA PRO A 502 -23.38 61.48 -11.26
C PRO A 502 -22.80 62.21 -10.03
N THR A 503 -23.45 62.05 -8.88
CA THR A 503 -23.05 62.67 -7.62
C THR A 503 -21.73 62.14 -7.15
N ASN A 504 -20.81 63.06 -6.73
CA ASN A 504 -19.51 62.72 -6.14
C ASN A 504 -19.72 62.28 -4.68
N ILE A 505 -19.34 61.06 -4.35
CA ILE A 505 -19.41 60.49 -3.01
C ILE A 505 -18.01 60.05 -2.58
N PRO A 506 -17.46 60.57 -1.47
CA PRO A 506 -16.18 60.11 -0.97
C PRO A 506 -16.18 58.61 -0.66
N ASN A 507 -15.28 57.85 -1.25
CA ASN A 507 -15.17 56.41 -1.09
C ASN A 507 -16.50 55.62 -1.28
N GLY A 508 -17.38 56.14 -2.14
CA GLY A 508 -18.69 55.54 -2.38
C GLY A 508 -18.58 54.12 -3.02
N PHE A 509 -19.44 53.25 -2.59
CA PHE A 509 -19.63 51.94 -3.19
C PHE A 509 -21.14 51.63 -3.25
N ILE A 510 -21.52 50.67 -4.10
CA ILE A 510 -22.90 50.21 -4.21
C ILE A 510 -23.03 48.95 -3.36
N ALA A 511 -23.95 48.99 -2.38
CA ALA A 511 -24.39 47.80 -1.64
C ALA A 511 -25.83 47.48 -2.03
N LEU A 512 -26.06 46.24 -2.41
CA LEU A 512 -27.39 45.71 -2.71
C LEU A 512 -27.63 44.51 -1.80
N GLU A 513 -28.52 44.66 -0.80
CA GLU A 513 -28.82 43.59 0.14
C GLU A 513 -30.19 42.98 -0.16
N SER A 514 -30.23 41.67 -0.31
CA SER A 514 -31.46 40.89 -0.44
C SER A 514 -31.25 39.49 0.10
N LYS A 515 -32.33 38.92 0.66
CA LYS A 515 -32.27 37.54 1.17
C LYS A 515 -32.49 36.48 0.09
N ASP A 516 -33.19 36.81 -0.97
CA ASP A 516 -33.71 35.87 -1.97
C ASP A 516 -33.59 36.37 -3.43
N LYS A 517 -32.98 37.51 -3.66
CA LYS A 517 -32.86 38.12 -5.00
C LYS A 517 -31.44 38.54 -5.28
N GLY A 518 -30.99 38.23 -6.49
CA GLY A 518 -29.69 38.63 -7.00
C GLY A 518 -29.72 39.91 -7.81
N PHE A 519 -28.57 40.54 -8.01
CA PHE A 519 -28.38 41.62 -8.97
C PHE A 519 -28.16 41.02 -10.37
N VAL A 520 -29.05 41.39 -11.31
CA VAL A 520 -28.94 40.99 -12.71
C VAL A 520 -28.33 42.12 -13.50
N ILE A 521 -27.11 41.92 -13.98
CA ILE A 521 -26.44 42.87 -14.88
C ILE A 521 -27.03 42.76 -16.28
N THR A 522 -26.68 43.72 -17.16
CA THR A 522 -27.10 43.73 -18.57
C THR A 522 -26.75 42.43 -19.26
N ARG A 523 -27.72 41.75 -19.79
CA ARG A 523 -27.60 40.51 -20.58
C ARG A 523 -27.68 40.85 -22.07
N THR A 524 -26.55 40.74 -22.74
CA THR A 524 -26.43 41.06 -24.17
C THR A 524 -25.21 40.34 -24.74
N THR A 525 -24.97 40.46 -26.02
CA THR A 525 -23.68 40.03 -26.61
C THR A 525 -22.73 41.21 -26.68
N SER A 526 -21.45 41.00 -26.49
CA SER A 526 -20.44 42.05 -26.62
C SER A 526 -20.44 42.75 -27.97
N ALA A 527 -20.85 42.03 -29.03
CA ALA A 527 -21.02 42.58 -30.39
C ALA A 527 -22.13 43.63 -30.52
N ASN A 528 -23.15 43.57 -29.65
CA ASN A 528 -24.25 44.55 -29.67
C ASN A 528 -23.90 45.89 -29.04
N ILE A 529 -22.72 46.00 -28.39
CA ILE A 529 -22.30 47.23 -27.76
C ILE A 529 -21.34 47.97 -28.66
N ALA A 530 -21.88 48.95 -29.41
CA ALA A 530 -21.10 49.65 -30.42
C ALA A 530 -19.96 50.52 -29.83
N VAL A 531 -20.16 51.07 -28.62
CA VAL A 531 -19.17 51.93 -27.96
C VAL A 531 -19.01 51.46 -26.50
N PRO A 532 -18.21 50.44 -26.27
CA PRO A 532 -17.94 49.98 -24.89
C PRO A 532 -17.08 50.99 -24.14
N VAL A 533 -17.28 51.13 -22.86
CA VAL A 533 -16.50 51.97 -21.97
C VAL A 533 -15.66 51.09 -21.02
N GLU A 534 -14.42 51.46 -20.76
CA GLU A 534 -13.56 50.75 -19.82
C GLU A 534 -14.25 50.55 -18.47
N GLY A 535 -14.21 49.34 -17.94
CA GLY A 535 -14.92 48.93 -16.71
C GLY A 535 -16.35 48.47 -16.92
N MET A 536 -16.90 48.50 -18.17
CA MET A 536 -18.23 48.02 -18.47
C MET A 536 -18.31 46.48 -18.22
N LEU A 537 -19.33 46.08 -17.48
CA LEU A 537 -19.61 44.69 -17.13
C LEU A 537 -20.94 44.23 -17.73
N ILE A 538 -20.91 43.11 -18.45
CA ILE A 538 -22.08 42.45 -19.02
C ILE A 538 -22.06 40.95 -18.78
N PHE A 539 -23.24 40.32 -18.85
CA PHE A 539 -23.32 38.89 -19.09
C PHE A 539 -23.48 38.66 -20.59
N ASP A 540 -22.41 38.12 -21.22
CA ASP A 540 -22.46 37.84 -22.65
C ASP A 540 -23.25 36.55 -22.90
N THR A 541 -24.36 36.68 -23.63
CA THR A 541 -25.27 35.56 -23.89
C THR A 541 -24.77 34.61 -24.98
N THR A 542 -23.73 34.97 -25.74
CA THR A 542 -23.10 34.13 -26.75
C THR A 542 -22.01 33.25 -26.08
N ASP A 543 -21.15 33.87 -25.29
CA ASP A 543 -20.04 33.18 -24.64
C ASP A 543 -20.40 32.61 -23.27
N ASN A 544 -21.61 32.88 -22.80
CA ASN A 544 -22.15 32.41 -21.51
C ASN A 544 -21.25 32.75 -20.29
N CYS A 545 -20.63 33.92 -20.32
CA CYS A 545 -19.75 34.39 -19.24
C CYS A 545 -20.00 35.86 -18.88
N PHE A 546 -19.56 36.24 -17.67
CA PHE A 546 -19.45 37.67 -17.33
C PHE A 546 -18.21 38.23 -18.06
N LYS A 547 -18.42 39.27 -18.86
CA LYS A 547 -17.34 39.99 -19.55
C LYS A 547 -17.13 41.36 -18.96
N LEU A 548 -15.85 41.69 -18.79
CA LEU A 548 -15.35 43.01 -18.45
C LEU A 548 -14.63 43.61 -19.67
N TYR A 549 -14.97 44.84 -20.03
CA TYR A 549 -14.23 45.61 -21.04
C TYR A 549 -13.06 46.34 -20.39
N ASN A 550 -11.83 46.08 -20.82
CA ASN A 550 -10.60 46.65 -20.26
C ASN A 550 -10.11 47.91 -20.97
N GLY A 551 -10.96 48.56 -21.75
CA GLY A 551 -10.61 49.71 -22.59
C GLY A 551 -10.17 49.33 -24.00
N THR A 552 -9.80 48.09 -24.28
CA THR A 552 -9.37 47.60 -25.59
C THR A 552 -10.13 46.36 -26.08
N SER A 553 -10.48 45.47 -25.17
CA SER A 553 -11.16 44.21 -25.49
C SER A 553 -12.09 43.74 -24.39
N TRP A 554 -13.08 42.91 -24.79
CA TRP A 554 -13.96 42.19 -23.89
C TRP A 554 -13.28 40.89 -23.42
N ASN A 555 -13.14 40.70 -22.12
CA ASN A 555 -12.53 39.51 -21.53
C ASN A 555 -13.54 38.84 -20.59
N CYS A 556 -13.72 37.53 -20.75
CA CYS A 556 -14.51 36.76 -19.80
C CYS A 556 -13.83 36.76 -18.42
N ILE A 557 -14.61 37.03 -17.39
CA ILE A 557 -14.18 36.77 -16.02
C ILE A 557 -14.24 35.26 -15.82
N ILE A 558 -13.06 34.64 -15.86
CA ILE A 558 -12.94 33.19 -15.65
C ILE A 558 -12.74 32.97 -14.15
N ARG A 559 -13.47 32.05 -13.58
CA ARG A 559 -13.19 31.57 -12.23
C ARG A 559 -11.80 30.97 -12.20
N SER A 560 -10.94 31.49 -11.35
CA SER A 560 -9.62 30.92 -11.09
C SER A 560 -9.68 29.78 -10.05
N CYS A 561 -10.82 29.60 -9.40
CA CYS A 561 -11.04 28.59 -8.37
C CYS A 561 -12.32 27.81 -8.68
N ASN A 562 -12.25 26.49 -8.69
CA ASN A 562 -13.42 25.62 -8.70
C ASN A 562 -13.96 25.53 -7.27
N ASP A 563 -15.20 25.95 -7.05
CA ASP A 563 -15.94 25.69 -5.81
C ASP A 563 -16.37 24.22 -5.76
#